data_d67cc735c60c9e5bc377f3dacbb2f4b9
#
_entry.id   d67cc735c60c9e5bc377f3dacbb2f4b9
#
_cell.length_a   1.000
_cell.length_b   1.000
_cell.length_c   1.000
_cell.angle_alpha   90.00
_cell.angle_beta   90.00
_cell.angle_gamma   90.00
#
_symmetry.space_group_name_H-M   'P 1'
#
loop_
_entity.id
_entity.type
_entity.pdbx_description
1 polymer ?
#
loop_
_entity_poly.entity_id
_entity_poly.type
_entity_poly.pdbx_seq_one_letter_code
_entity_poly.pdbx_strand_id
1 'polypeptide(L)'
;MLGEGAALEQAQRTAQDCGLVHTRLALTSADHYNFDLGQLLARYVASTTEVFIALDERAVNHARHKLLADVRLAGYRTINLVSPHAHVDTDVRLMGNVYVGPGCNLAFGSSIGPGSWLERQVIVEQNVRLGACVTLQAGVLLGHDVEIGQCSTLGRGCIAPAKAKIGRHCEWLLPSMLPAALPDRCFHDALMPQGAHILNGGRP
;
A
#
# COMPACT_ATOMS: atom_id res chain seq x y z
N MET A 1 -14.79 7.03 3.71
CA MET A 1 -13.81 6.31 2.87
C MET A 1 -13.81 6.90 1.47
N LEU A 2 -12.67 7.14 0.92
CA LEU A 2 -12.43 7.86 -0.32
C LEU A 2 -11.66 6.96 -1.30
N GLY A 3 -12.13 6.82 -2.54
CA GLY A 3 -11.43 5.98 -3.54
C GLY A 3 -12.34 5.48 -4.65
N GLU A 4 -11.90 4.44 -5.35
CA GLU A 4 -12.67 3.82 -6.42
C GLU A 4 -12.40 2.32 -6.58
N GLY A 5 -13.22 1.66 -7.39
CA GLY A 5 -13.05 0.27 -7.83
C GLY A 5 -13.01 -0.76 -6.72
N ALA A 6 -12.32 -1.87 -6.98
CA ALA A 6 -12.24 -3.01 -6.09
C ALA A 6 -11.57 -2.69 -4.74
N ALA A 7 -10.60 -1.78 -4.72
CA ALA A 7 -9.94 -1.36 -3.48
C ALA A 7 -10.92 -0.68 -2.52
N LEU A 8 -11.80 0.19 -3.03
CA LEU A 8 -12.82 0.84 -2.22
C LEU A 8 -13.86 -0.17 -1.69
N GLU A 9 -14.25 -1.15 -2.50
CA GLU A 9 -15.17 -2.21 -2.07
C GLU A 9 -14.54 -3.10 -1.00
N GLN A 10 -13.28 -3.46 -1.17
CA GLN A 10 -12.53 -4.25 -0.18
C GLN A 10 -12.39 -3.51 1.16
N ALA A 11 -12.01 -2.23 1.12
CA ALA A 11 -11.94 -1.40 2.31
C ALA A 11 -13.30 -1.27 3.00
N GLN A 12 -14.38 -1.11 2.23
CA GLN A 12 -15.73 -1.01 2.78
C GLN A 12 -16.15 -2.28 3.52
N ARG A 13 -15.89 -3.46 2.95
CA ARG A 13 -16.17 -4.75 3.62
C ARG A 13 -15.38 -4.87 4.92
N THR A 14 -14.09 -4.57 4.89
CA THR A 14 -13.27 -4.62 6.11
C THR A 14 -13.76 -3.63 7.17
N ALA A 15 -14.19 -2.43 6.79
CA ALA A 15 -14.74 -1.47 7.74
C ALA A 15 -16.07 -1.96 8.35
N GLN A 16 -16.91 -2.65 7.57
CA GLN A 16 -18.13 -3.30 8.07
C GLN A 16 -17.78 -4.42 9.07
N ASP A 17 -16.80 -5.26 8.75
CA ASP A 17 -16.32 -6.33 9.64
C ASP A 17 -15.77 -5.77 10.97
N CYS A 18 -15.20 -4.55 10.94
CA CYS A 18 -14.75 -3.82 12.12
C CYS A 18 -15.89 -3.11 12.87
N GLY A 19 -17.13 -3.13 12.38
CA GLY A 19 -18.24 -2.37 12.95
C GLY A 19 -18.09 -0.85 12.82
N LEU A 20 -17.25 -0.35 11.91
CA LEU A 20 -17.01 1.08 11.72
C LEU A 20 -18.16 1.74 10.95
N VAL A 21 -18.78 2.75 11.53
CA VAL A 21 -19.71 3.63 10.81
C VAL A 21 -18.93 4.55 9.88
N HIS A 22 -19.21 4.47 8.60
CA HIS A 22 -18.47 5.24 7.61
C HIS A 22 -19.36 5.70 6.45
N THR A 23 -18.94 6.77 5.79
CA THR A 23 -19.52 7.23 4.53
C THR A 23 -18.58 6.88 3.38
N ARG A 24 -19.14 6.36 2.28
CA ARG A 24 -18.43 6.12 1.03
C ARG A 24 -18.48 7.38 0.17
N LEU A 25 -17.33 7.83 -0.29
CA LEU A 25 -17.18 8.86 -1.31
C LEU A 25 -16.39 8.25 -2.48
N ALA A 26 -17.10 7.88 -3.53
CA ALA A 26 -16.46 7.38 -4.74
C ALA A 26 -15.83 8.54 -5.50
N LEU A 27 -14.57 8.40 -5.85
CA LEU A 27 -13.85 9.33 -6.69
C LEU A 27 -13.94 8.91 -8.15
N THR A 28 -13.93 9.89 -9.04
CA THR A 28 -13.79 9.67 -10.47
C THR A 28 -12.57 10.44 -10.96
N SER A 29 -11.87 9.84 -11.91
CA SER A 29 -10.72 10.45 -12.56
C SER A 29 -10.73 10.10 -14.04
N ALA A 30 -10.51 11.09 -14.90
CA ALA A 30 -10.44 10.89 -16.35
C ALA A 30 -9.12 10.25 -16.78
N ASP A 31 -8.03 10.48 -16.04
CA ASP A 31 -6.69 9.99 -16.32
C ASP A 31 -6.22 8.89 -15.35
N HIS A 32 -7.11 8.47 -14.44
CA HIS A 32 -6.85 7.50 -13.39
C HIS A 32 -5.67 7.85 -12.44
N TYR A 33 -5.22 9.09 -12.47
CA TYR A 33 -4.09 9.56 -11.69
C TYR A 33 -4.42 10.79 -10.83
N ASN A 34 -5.16 11.75 -11.40
CA ASN A 34 -5.59 12.97 -10.71
C ASN A 34 -7.03 12.82 -10.24
N PHE A 35 -7.28 13.07 -8.96
CA PHE A 35 -8.58 12.95 -8.35
C PHE A 35 -9.05 14.30 -7.82
N ASP A 36 -10.31 14.64 -8.11
CA ASP A 36 -10.92 15.86 -7.60
C ASP A 36 -11.42 15.63 -6.16
N LEU A 37 -10.95 16.47 -5.25
CA LEU A 37 -11.36 16.49 -3.84
C LEU A 37 -12.54 17.44 -3.56
N GLY A 38 -13.12 18.09 -4.56
CA GLY A 38 -14.16 19.10 -4.39
C GLY A 38 -15.34 18.61 -3.56
N GLN A 39 -15.81 17.38 -3.76
CA GLN A 39 -16.89 16.81 -2.96
C GLN A 39 -16.47 16.56 -1.49
N LEU A 40 -15.24 16.14 -1.24
CA LEU A 40 -14.71 15.97 0.11
C LEU A 40 -14.68 17.31 0.84
N LEU A 41 -14.07 18.31 0.20
CA LEU A 41 -13.91 19.65 0.76
C LEU A 41 -15.26 20.37 1.01
N ALA A 42 -16.24 20.19 0.14
CA ALA A 42 -17.54 20.81 0.26
C ALA A 42 -18.44 20.19 1.35
N ARG A 43 -18.26 18.90 1.67
CA ARG A 43 -19.19 18.17 2.55
C ARG A 43 -18.63 17.88 3.93
N TYR A 44 -17.31 17.86 4.10
CA TYR A 44 -16.69 17.37 5.33
C TYR A 44 -15.63 18.35 5.82
N VAL A 45 -15.71 18.70 7.09
CA VAL A 45 -14.75 19.61 7.75
C VAL A 45 -13.52 18.80 8.17
N ALA A 46 -12.33 19.23 7.76
CA ALA A 46 -11.09 18.49 7.97
C ALA A 46 -10.76 18.24 9.45
N SER A 47 -11.09 19.21 10.34
CA SER A 47 -10.80 19.09 11.79
C SER A 47 -11.62 18.01 12.50
N THR A 48 -12.75 17.59 11.92
CA THR A 48 -13.67 16.61 12.54
C THR A 48 -13.83 15.34 11.72
N THR A 49 -13.14 15.24 10.57
CA THR A 49 -13.29 14.12 9.64
C THR A 49 -12.00 13.35 9.52
N GLU A 50 -12.08 12.05 9.70
CA GLU A 50 -11.01 11.12 9.43
C GLU A 50 -11.25 10.44 8.08
N VAL A 51 -10.18 10.27 7.30
CA VAL A 51 -10.25 9.74 5.94
C VAL A 51 -9.45 8.45 5.82
N PHE A 52 -10.00 7.49 5.11
CA PHE A 52 -9.27 6.33 4.60
C PHE A 52 -9.34 6.34 3.07
N ILE A 53 -8.17 6.30 2.41
CA ILE A 53 -8.02 6.30 0.96
C ILE A 53 -7.85 4.87 0.49
N ALA A 54 -8.69 4.47 -0.45
CA ALA A 54 -8.71 3.14 -1.05
C ALA A 54 -8.55 3.24 -2.57
N LEU A 55 -7.32 3.14 -3.02
CA LEU A 55 -6.92 3.02 -4.43
C LEU A 55 -6.01 1.82 -4.61
N ASP A 56 -6.09 1.20 -5.78
CA ASP A 56 -5.21 0.11 -6.20
C ASP A 56 -3.75 0.58 -6.45
N GLU A 57 -2.91 -0.33 -6.92
CA GLU A 57 -1.49 -0.12 -7.19
C GLU A 57 -1.17 0.55 -8.53
N ARG A 58 -2.18 1.09 -9.23
CA ARG A 58 -1.99 1.74 -10.55
C ARG A 58 -0.88 2.78 -10.54
N ALA A 59 -0.25 2.96 -11.69
CA ALA A 59 0.86 3.88 -11.88
C ALA A 59 1.97 3.68 -10.83
N VAL A 60 2.31 2.42 -10.54
CA VAL A 60 3.32 2.08 -9.53
C VAL A 60 3.02 2.75 -8.18
N ASN A 61 1.79 2.65 -7.71
CA ASN A 61 1.26 3.29 -6.49
C ASN A 61 1.32 4.83 -6.45
N HIS A 62 1.78 5.50 -7.52
CA HIS A 62 1.90 6.96 -7.53
C HIS A 62 0.55 7.67 -7.40
N ALA A 63 -0.52 7.15 -8.00
CA ALA A 63 -1.85 7.73 -7.89
C ALA A 63 -2.33 7.74 -6.42
N ARG A 64 -2.13 6.64 -5.69
CA ARG A 64 -2.45 6.55 -4.26
C ARG A 64 -1.55 7.45 -3.42
N HIS A 65 -0.26 7.51 -3.73
CA HIS A 65 0.70 8.38 -3.04
C HIS A 65 0.35 9.86 -3.21
N LYS A 66 0.01 10.28 -4.43
CA LYS A 66 -0.43 11.65 -4.72
C LYS A 66 -1.72 12.00 -3.98
N LEU A 67 -2.74 11.14 -4.08
CA LEU A 67 -4.02 11.39 -3.41
C LEU A 67 -3.86 11.47 -1.88
N LEU A 68 -3.00 10.63 -1.30
CA LEU A 68 -2.67 10.68 0.13
C LEU A 68 -2.04 12.02 0.52
N ALA A 69 -1.11 12.52 -0.30
CA ALA A 69 -0.50 13.83 -0.09
C ALA A 69 -1.54 14.95 -0.19
N ASP A 70 -2.37 14.96 -1.23
CA ASP A 70 -3.40 15.97 -1.46
C ASP A 70 -4.42 16.04 -0.29
N VAL A 71 -4.89 14.88 0.20
CA VAL A 71 -5.81 14.79 1.34
C VAL A 71 -5.17 15.32 2.63
N ARG A 72 -3.91 14.99 2.88
CA ARG A 72 -3.18 15.47 4.06
C ARG A 72 -2.87 16.97 3.98
N LEU A 73 -2.52 17.47 2.81
CA LEU A 73 -2.31 18.91 2.57
C LEU A 73 -3.61 19.71 2.76
N ALA A 74 -4.76 19.11 2.45
CA ALA A 74 -6.08 19.69 2.75
C ALA A 74 -6.45 19.63 4.25
N GLY A 75 -5.57 19.12 5.12
CA GLY A 75 -5.73 19.12 6.57
C GLY A 75 -6.46 17.91 7.15
N TYR A 76 -6.80 16.91 6.35
CA TYR A 76 -7.48 15.71 6.86
C TYR A 76 -6.52 14.75 7.53
N ARG A 77 -6.96 14.18 8.65
CA ARG A 77 -6.28 13.05 9.29
C ARG A 77 -6.63 11.75 8.56
N THR A 78 -5.63 10.89 8.41
CA THR A 78 -5.84 9.56 7.81
C THR A 78 -5.75 8.47 8.89
N ILE A 79 -6.68 7.52 8.84
CA ILE A 79 -6.74 6.37 9.77
C ILE A 79 -6.17 5.12 9.09
N ASN A 80 -5.81 4.12 9.91
CA ASN A 80 -5.51 2.77 9.44
C ASN A 80 -6.80 1.94 9.41
N LEU A 81 -6.85 0.97 8.52
CA LEU A 81 -7.94 0.01 8.43
C LEU A 81 -7.36 -1.40 8.52
N VAL A 82 -7.55 -2.01 9.69
CA VAL A 82 -7.02 -3.33 10.00
C VAL A 82 -8.17 -4.31 10.13
N SER A 83 -8.12 -5.40 9.38
CA SER A 83 -9.13 -6.46 9.49
C SER A 83 -9.13 -7.07 10.89
N PRO A 84 -10.30 -7.35 11.50
CA PRO A 84 -10.37 -8.05 12.78
C PRO A 84 -9.85 -9.50 12.70
N HIS A 85 -9.63 -10.01 11.49
CA HIS A 85 -9.04 -11.32 11.24
C HIS A 85 -7.53 -11.26 10.93
N ALA A 86 -6.89 -10.11 11.10
CA ALA A 86 -5.45 -9.98 11.04
C ALA A 86 -4.83 -10.07 12.42
N HIS A 87 -3.63 -10.62 12.50
CA HIS A 87 -2.81 -10.59 13.71
C HIS A 87 -1.71 -9.55 13.52
N VAL A 88 -1.66 -8.58 14.43
CA VAL A 88 -0.67 -7.49 14.39
C VAL A 88 -0.09 -7.34 15.79
N ASP A 89 1.21 -7.55 15.94
CA ASP A 89 1.89 -7.40 17.22
C ASP A 89 1.82 -5.95 17.71
N THR A 90 1.79 -5.77 19.03
CA THR A 90 1.45 -4.49 19.68
C THR A 90 2.43 -3.35 19.41
N ASP A 91 3.67 -3.66 19.05
CA ASP A 91 4.73 -2.70 18.74
C ASP A 91 4.90 -2.41 17.23
N VAL A 92 4.08 -3.04 16.38
CA VAL A 92 4.05 -2.74 14.94
C VAL A 92 3.53 -1.33 14.71
N ARG A 93 4.30 -0.54 13.97
CA ARG A 93 3.94 0.85 13.67
C ARG A 93 3.25 0.98 12.32
N LEU A 94 1.97 1.34 12.32
CA LEU A 94 1.19 1.65 11.12
C LEU A 94 1.10 3.18 10.95
N MET A 95 1.70 3.73 9.88
CA MET A 95 1.95 5.18 9.75
C MET A 95 0.82 5.98 9.07
N GLY A 96 -0.42 5.50 9.17
CA GLY A 96 -1.62 6.17 8.65
C GLY A 96 -1.98 5.77 7.21
N ASN A 97 -3.28 5.64 6.97
CA ASN A 97 -3.83 5.10 5.73
C ASN A 97 -3.28 3.72 5.33
N VAL A 98 -2.94 2.90 6.30
CA VAL A 98 -2.49 1.53 6.06
C VAL A 98 -3.70 0.61 6.03
N TYR A 99 -3.80 -0.21 4.98
CA TYR A 99 -4.75 -1.31 4.89
C TYR A 99 -4.06 -2.62 5.29
N VAL A 100 -4.66 -3.36 6.21
CA VAL A 100 -4.23 -4.71 6.59
C VAL A 100 -5.39 -5.67 6.40
N GLY A 101 -5.29 -6.52 5.41
CA GLY A 101 -6.33 -7.47 5.00
C GLY A 101 -6.48 -8.66 5.94
N PRO A 102 -7.54 -9.46 5.74
CA PRO A 102 -7.81 -10.63 6.59
C PRO A 102 -6.72 -11.70 6.47
N GLY A 103 -6.40 -12.33 7.60
CA GLY A 103 -5.37 -13.37 7.68
C GLY A 103 -3.94 -12.88 7.56
N CYS A 104 -3.70 -11.56 7.53
CA CYS A 104 -2.35 -11.03 7.65
C CYS A 104 -1.76 -11.30 9.02
N ASN A 105 -0.45 -11.52 9.06
CA ASN A 105 0.32 -11.66 10.30
C ASN A 105 1.53 -10.72 10.23
N LEU A 106 1.57 -9.74 11.14
CA LEU A 106 2.62 -8.72 11.20
C LEU A 106 3.36 -8.87 12.53
N ALA A 107 4.63 -9.30 12.45
CA ALA A 107 5.46 -9.53 13.63
C ALA A 107 6.14 -8.25 14.13
N PHE A 108 6.56 -8.33 15.38
CA PHE A 108 7.14 -7.24 16.17
C PHE A 108 8.29 -6.49 15.49
N GLY A 109 8.51 -5.25 15.94
CA GLY A 109 9.58 -4.39 15.45
C GLY A 109 9.36 -3.84 14.04
N SER A 110 8.28 -4.24 13.36
CA SER A 110 8.01 -3.84 11.98
C SER A 110 7.38 -2.46 11.88
N SER A 111 7.66 -1.77 10.76
CA SER A 111 7.09 -0.46 10.47
C SER A 111 6.52 -0.42 9.04
N ILE A 112 5.24 -0.08 8.95
CA ILE A 112 4.49 -0.05 7.71
C ILE A 112 4.23 1.40 7.33
N GLY A 113 4.86 1.84 6.24
CA GLY A 113 4.77 3.22 5.76
C GLY A 113 3.36 3.64 5.35
N PRO A 114 3.10 4.96 5.33
CA PRO A 114 1.76 5.48 5.10
C PRO A 114 1.24 5.12 3.71
N GLY A 115 -0.06 4.85 3.63
CA GLY A 115 -0.71 4.49 2.37
C GLY A 115 -0.41 3.07 1.88
N SER A 116 0.30 2.24 2.65
CA SER A 116 0.59 0.86 2.26
C SER A 116 -0.66 -0.02 2.29
N TRP A 117 -0.66 -1.01 1.40
CA TRP A 117 -1.79 -1.90 1.18
C TRP A 117 -1.33 -3.36 1.27
N LEU A 118 -1.73 -4.05 2.34
CA LEU A 118 -1.43 -5.45 2.55
C LEU A 118 -2.70 -6.25 2.29
N GLU A 119 -2.73 -7.01 1.20
CA GLU A 119 -3.86 -7.88 0.88
C GLU A 119 -3.97 -9.04 1.86
N ARG A 120 -4.90 -9.94 1.61
CA ARG A 120 -5.15 -11.09 2.49
C ARG A 120 -3.94 -12.02 2.59
N GLN A 121 -3.76 -12.62 3.78
CA GLN A 121 -2.75 -13.66 4.04
C GLN A 121 -1.29 -13.20 3.79
N VAL A 122 -1.01 -11.92 3.93
CA VAL A 122 0.37 -11.41 3.91
C VAL A 122 1.05 -11.73 5.23
N ILE A 123 2.26 -12.27 5.16
CA ILE A 123 3.10 -12.57 6.32
C ILE A 123 4.29 -11.61 6.32
N VAL A 124 4.44 -10.89 7.41
CA VAL A 124 5.55 -9.96 7.64
C VAL A 124 6.27 -10.42 8.91
N GLU A 125 7.49 -10.92 8.75
CA GLU A 125 8.34 -11.31 9.89
C GLU A 125 8.88 -10.07 10.62
N GLN A 126 9.68 -10.31 11.67
CA GLN A 126 10.15 -9.23 12.56
C GLN A 126 11.06 -8.22 11.86
N ASN A 127 11.02 -6.98 12.37
CA ASN A 127 11.89 -5.85 11.96
C ASN A 127 11.77 -5.44 10.48
N VAL A 128 10.68 -5.76 9.80
CA VAL A 128 10.45 -5.37 8.41
C VAL A 128 10.14 -3.87 8.32
N ARG A 129 10.68 -3.22 7.29
CA ARG A 129 10.44 -1.80 7.01
C ARG A 129 9.84 -1.60 5.63
N LEU A 130 8.60 -1.13 5.58
CA LEU A 130 7.94 -0.74 4.34
C LEU A 130 7.92 0.78 4.21
N GLY A 131 8.33 1.28 3.05
CA GLY A 131 8.17 2.67 2.67
C GLY A 131 6.71 3.07 2.44
N ALA A 132 6.48 4.33 2.04
CA ALA A 132 5.14 4.81 1.75
C ALA A 132 4.53 4.11 0.52
N CYS A 133 3.23 3.85 0.58
CA CYS A 133 2.45 3.30 -0.54
C CYS A 133 3.00 1.99 -1.13
N VAL A 134 3.55 1.12 -0.30
CA VAL A 134 3.92 -0.23 -0.70
C VAL A 134 2.65 -1.08 -0.83
N THR A 135 2.55 -1.87 -1.90
CA THR A 135 1.50 -2.89 -2.06
C THR A 135 2.09 -4.28 -1.92
N LEU A 136 1.54 -5.06 -1.01
CA LEU A 136 1.81 -6.49 -0.88
C LEU A 136 0.53 -7.23 -1.29
N GLN A 137 0.57 -7.92 -2.43
CA GLN A 137 -0.57 -8.68 -2.90
C GLN A 137 -0.76 -9.97 -2.07
N ALA A 138 -1.87 -10.66 -2.29
CA ALA A 138 -2.26 -11.81 -1.47
C ALA A 138 -1.17 -12.88 -1.35
N GLY A 139 -0.93 -13.35 -0.12
CA GLY A 139 0.00 -14.44 0.16
C GLY A 139 1.49 -14.08 0.04
N VAL A 140 1.84 -12.80 -0.03
CA VAL A 140 3.25 -12.37 0.04
C VAL A 140 3.84 -12.71 1.41
N LEU A 141 5.06 -13.27 1.41
CA LEU A 141 5.85 -13.52 2.60
C LEU A 141 7.11 -12.67 2.60
N LEU A 142 7.29 -11.90 3.65
CA LEU A 142 8.51 -11.13 3.91
C LEU A 142 9.27 -11.75 5.07
N GLY A 143 10.51 -12.18 4.81
CA GLY A 143 11.42 -12.64 5.85
C GLY A 143 11.86 -11.49 6.77
N HIS A 144 12.50 -11.83 7.87
CA HIS A 144 12.93 -10.83 8.86
C HIS A 144 13.93 -9.82 8.28
N ASP A 145 13.91 -8.60 8.83
CA ASP A 145 14.80 -7.49 8.43
C ASP A 145 14.70 -7.08 6.95
N VAL A 146 13.59 -7.41 6.26
CA VAL A 146 13.35 -6.95 4.87
C VAL A 146 13.07 -5.45 4.85
N GLU A 147 13.66 -4.76 3.87
CA GLU A 147 13.40 -3.36 3.59
C GLU A 147 12.81 -3.20 2.19
N ILE A 148 11.66 -2.51 2.08
CA ILE A 148 11.03 -2.23 0.79
C ILE A 148 10.86 -0.73 0.63
N GLY A 149 11.41 -0.18 -0.45
CA GLY A 149 11.29 1.24 -0.80
C GLY A 149 9.86 1.65 -1.18
N GLN A 150 9.60 2.94 -1.10
CA GLN A 150 8.27 3.51 -1.37
C GLN A 150 7.74 3.17 -2.77
N CYS A 151 6.43 3.11 -2.90
CA CYS A 151 5.70 2.87 -4.15
C CYS A 151 6.08 1.56 -4.86
N SER A 152 6.53 0.55 -4.13
CA SER A 152 6.85 -0.76 -4.70
C SER A 152 5.70 -1.73 -4.50
N THR A 153 5.55 -2.66 -5.46
CA THR A 153 4.52 -3.70 -5.44
C THR A 153 5.16 -5.08 -5.49
N LEU A 154 4.79 -5.94 -4.55
CA LEU A 154 5.12 -7.36 -4.60
C LEU A 154 3.88 -8.18 -4.96
N GLY A 155 3.99 -8.98 -5.99
CA GLY A 155 2.94 -9.80 -6.57
C GLY A 155 2.55 -10.98 -5.70
N ARG A 156 1.43 -11.61 -6.06
CA ARG A 156 0.83 -12.70 -5.29
C ARG A 156 1.78 -13.86 -5.08
N GLY A 157 1.84 -14.33 -3.83
CA GLY A 157 2.60 -15.52 -3.44
C GLY A 157 4.10 -15.41 -3.60
N CYS A 158 4.65 -14.21 -3.83
CA CYS A 158 6.08 -14.05 -3.87
C CYS A 158 6.71 -14.02 -2.47
N ILE A 159 7.98 -14.33 -2.39
CA ILE A 159 8.74 -14.43 -1.14
C ILE A 159 9.95 -13.50 -1.21
N ALA A 160 10.04 -12.55 -0.31
CA ALA A 160 11.25 -11.78 -0.09
C ALA A 160 12.09 -12.49 0.99
N PRO A 161 13.31 -12.97 0.66
CA PRO A 161 14.15 -13.65 1.64
C PRO A 161 14.56 -12.68 2.75
N ALA A 162 14.91 -13.22 3.93
CA ALA A 162 15.37 -12.41 5.05
C ALA A 162 16.48 -11.44 4.65
N LYS A 163 16.40 -10.20 5.18
CA LYS A 163 17.35 -9.09 4.92
C LYS A 163 17.36 -8.60 3.47
N ALA A 164 16.39 -8.99 2.65
CA ALA A 164 16.30 -8.48 1.28
C ALA A 164 16.06 -6.95 1.29
N LYS A 165 16.69 -6.28 0.34
CA LYS A 165 16.55 -4.84 0.12
C LYS A 165 15.96 -4.58 -1.25
N ILE A 166 14.71 -4.15 -1.26
CA ILE A 166 13.96 -3.82 -2.47
C ILE A 166 13.92 -2.30 -2.60
N GLY A 167 14.32 -1.82 -3.75
CA GLY A 167 14.36 -0.39 -4.07
C GLY A 167 12.97 0.26 -4.13
N ARG A 168 12.95 1.52 -4.51
CA ARG A 168 11.74 2.32 -4.68
C ARG A 168 11.16 2.13 -6.08
N HIS A 169 9.83 2.22 -6.19
CA HIS A 169 9.12 2.17 -7.48
C HIS A 169 9.41 0.87 -8.25
N CYS A 170 9.49 -0.25 -7.53
CA CYS A 170 9.71 -1.57 -8.09
C CYS A 170 8.38 -2.33 -8.19
N GLU A 171 8.27 -3.17 -9.22
CA GLU A 171 7.20 -4.15 -9.34
C GLU A 171 7.80 -5.54 -9.55
N TRP A 172 7.54 -6.44 -8.63
CA TRP A 172 7.86 -7.85 -8.76
C TRP A 172 6.56 -8.65 -8.77
N LEU A 173 6.08 -8.99 -9.96
CA LEU A 173 4.79 -9.66 -10.15
C LEU A 173 4.91 -11.16 -10.45
N LEU A 174 6.10 -11.71 -10.30
CA LEU A 174 6.35 -13.15 -10.46
C LEU A 174 6.06 -13.89 -9.15
N PRO A 175 5.34 -15.02 -9.15
CA PRO A 175 5.08 -15.83 -7.96
C PRO A 175 6.33 -16.67 -7.60
N SER A 176 7.40 -16.01 -7.25
CA SER A 176 8.70 -16.63 -7.00
C SER A 176 9.44 -15.92 -5.86
N MET A 177 10.58 -16.49 -5.47
CA MET A 177 11.47 -15.84 -4.52
C MET A 177 12.19 -14.67 -5.19
N LEU A 178 12.22 -13.53 -4.51
CA LEU A 178 12.97 -12.35 -4.94
C LEU A 178 14.49 -12.55 -4.70
N PRO A 179 15.32 -11.84 -5.46
CA PRO A 179 16.74 -11.72 -5.12
C PRO A 179 16.92 -10.96 -3.79
N ALA A 180 18.08 -11.12 -3.15
CA ALA A 180 18.41 -10.44 -1.91
C ALA A 180 18.48 -8.90 -2.06
N ALA A 181 18.67 -8.40 -3.28
CA ALA A 181 18.64 -6.97 -3.57
C ALA A 181 17.99 -6.70 -4.93
N LEU A 182 17.14 -5.68 -4.97
CA LEU A 182 16.51 -5.18 -6.19
C LEU A 182 16.72 -3.65 -6.23
N PRO A 183 17.39 -3.10 -7.26
CA PRO A 183 17.61 -1.66 -7.34
C PRO A 183 16.29 -0.90 -7.60
N ASP A 184 16.32 0.43 -7.44
CA ASP A 184 15.16 1.28 -7.72
C ASP A 184 14.64 1.09 -9.16
N ARG A 185 13.32 1.15 -9.36
CA ARG A 185 12.65 1.13 -10.67
C ARG A 185 12.90 -0.13 -11.51
N CYS A 186 12.91 -1.25 -10.85
CA CYS A 186 12.96 -2.55 -11.50
C CYS A 186 11.56 -3.14 -11.63
N PHE A 187 11.27 -3.71 -12.80
CA PHE A 187 9.98 -4.30 -13.15
C PHE A 187 10.19 -5.73 -13.62
N HIS A 188 9.51 -6.68 -12.97
CA HIS A 188 9.55 -8.10 -13.31
C HIS A 188 8.13 -8.65 -13.33
N ASP A 189 7.71 -9.11 -14.49
CA ASP A 189 6.41 -9.75 -14.69
C ASP A 189 6.50 -10.97 -15.63
N ALA A 190 5.37 -11.58 -15.94
CA ALA A 190 5.33 -12.75 -16.81
C ALA A 190 5.78 -12.46 -18.26
N LEU A 191 5.68 -11.21 -18.72
CA LEU A 191 6.12 -10.79 -20.05
C LEU A 191 7.62 -10.43 -20.07
N MET A 192 8.12 -9.95 -18.95
CA MET A 192 9.50 -9.52 -18.75
C MET A 192 10.13 -10.21 -17.52
N PRO A 193 10.26 -11.54 -17.51
CA PRO A 193 10.77 -12.26 -16.34
C PRO A 193 12.25 -11.95 -16.04
N GLN A 194 13.02 -11.53 -17.03
CA GLN A 194 14.39 -11.06 -16.86
C GLN A 194 14.48 -9.67 -16.25
N GLY A 195 13.35 -8.99 -16.20
CA GLY A 195 13.21 -7.65 -15.67
C GLY A 195 13.52 -6.54 -16.66
N ALA A 196 12.93 -5.39 -16.38
CA ALA A 196 13.24 -4.12 -17.02
C ALA A 196 13.65 -3.11 -15.94
N HIS A 197 14.57 -2.25 -16.29
CA HIS A 197 15.04 -1.18 -15.42
C HIS A 197 14.86 0.18 -16.10
N ILE A 198 14.10 1.06 -15.50
CA ILE A 198 13.95 2.42 -16.01
C ILE A 198 15.16 3.24 -15.60
N LEU A 199 16.03 3.51 -16.57
CA LEU A 199 17.13 4.44 -16.40
C LEU A 199 16.59 5.87 -16.43
N ASN A 200 17.00 6.71 -15.48
CA ASN A 200 16.83 8.14 -15.67
C ASN A 200 17.67 8.55 -16.87
N GLY A 201 17.02 9.00 -17.94
CA GLY A 201 17.75 9.68 -19.01
C GLY A 201 18.48 10.86 -18.40
N GLY A 202 19.77 10.70 -18.09
CA GLY A 202 20.63 11.82 -17.80
C GLY A 202 20.53 12.73 -19.03
N ARG A 203 20.02 13.94 -18.88
CA ARG A 203 20.30 14.97 -19.88
C ARG A 203 21.83 15.11 -19.93
N PRO A 204 22.42 15.07 -21.11
CA PRO A 204 23.84 15.34 -21.25
C PRO A 204 24.17 16.73 -20.73
#